data_7ddd688519854c87cc1e33798e003055
#
_entry.id   7ddd688519854c87cc1e33798e003055
#
_cell.length_a   1.000
_cell.length_b   1.000
_cell.length_c   1.000
_cell.angle_alpha   90.00
_cell.angle_beta   90.00
_cell.angle_gamma   90.00
#
_symmetry.space_group_name_H-M   'P 1'
#
loop_
_entity.id
_entity.type
_entity.pdbx_description
1 polymer ?
#
loop_
_entity_poly.entity_id
_entity_poly.type
_entity_poly.pdbx_seq_one_letter_code
_entity_poly.pdbx_strand_id
1 'polypeptide(L)'
;MLIAAAGAALAAPGQQPFVTIPQEEVAQQQQQRQETQPLNNAPVWREVRSGQGITQIRGVETGVLVQSQGETWREMRNGPVTFYGGILMVAVPVLILVFYLVRGPLKQHEPDTGRKILRFSAWDRVIHWSTAISWLILAITGLIILFGKYVLLPVFGYTVFAFLANLSKNLHNFVGPYFIVSALAMVVTYAGRNLPRAYDLQWLAKLGGFFLSLIHI
;
A
#
# COMPACT_ATOMS: atom_id res chain seq x y z
N MET A 1 10.61 -25.46 19.29
CA MET A 1 10.44 -24.51 20.41
C MET A 1 11.35 -23.28 20.23
N LEU A 2 11.31 -22.61 19.06
CA LEU A 2 12.25 -21.52 18.69
C LEU A 2 11.59 -20.42 17.84
N ILE A 3 10.24 -20.28 17.87
CA ILE A 3 9.49 -19.27 17.09
C ILE A 3 8.78 -18.23 18.00
N ALA A 4 8.83 -18.39 19.33
CA ALA A 4 8.16 -17.50 20.26
C ALA A 4 8.97 -16.25 20.69
N ALA A 5 10.24 -16.12 20.31
CA ALA A 5 11.12 -15.04 20.79
C ALA A 5 11.23 -13.82 19.84
N ALA A 6 10.70 -13.88 18.63
CA ALA A 6 10.83 -12.78 17.66
C ALA A 6 9.69 -11.73 17.71
N GLY A 7 8.67 -11.95 18.54
CA GLY A 7 7.51 -11.04 18.63
C GLY A 7 7.66 -9.86 19.61
N ALA A 8 8.68 -9.85 20.44
CA ALA A 8 8.82 -8.86 21.52
C ALA A 8 9.66 -7.61 21.17
N ALA A 9 10.27 -7.54 19.98
CA ALA A 9 11.27 -6.51 19.67
C ALA A 9 10.73 -5.29 18.86
N LEU A 10 9.43 -5.17 18.63
CA LEU A 10 8.85 -4.04 17.87
C LEU A 10 7.83 -3.20 18.68
N ALA A 11 7.88 -3.26 20.01
CA ALA A 11 7.18 -2.28 20.82
C ALA A 11 7.93 -0.95 20.75
N ALA A 12 7.29 0.07 20.20
CA ALA A 12 7.82 1.43 20.17
C ALA A 12 8.14 1.90 21.60
N PRO A 13 9.30 2.55 21.87
CA PRO A 13 9.62 3.05 23.19
C PRO A 13 8.60 4.12 23.60
N GLY A 14 7.79 3.83 24.61
CA GLY A 14 6.82 4.77 25.18
C GLY A 14 5.37 4.26 25.29
N GLN A 15 5.04 3.08 24.80
CA GLN A 15 3.76 2.47 25.13
C GLN A 15 3.86 1.81 26.51
N GLN A 16 3.29 2.49 27.51
CA GLN A 16 3.04 1.86 28.79
C GLN A 16 2.14 0.63 28.60
N PRO A 17 2.35 -0.47 29.35
CA PRO A 17 1.49 -1.63 29.24
C PRO A 17 0.06 -1.20 29.45
N PHE A 18 -0.85 -1.69 28.61
CA PHE A 18 -2.29 -1.45 28.74
C PHE A 18 -2.72 -1.90 30.13
N VAL A 19 -2.90 -0.95 31.02
CA VAL A 19 -3.51 -1.22 32.32
C VAL A 19 -4.98 -1.48 32.04
N THR A 20 -5.39 -2.72 32.15
CA THR A 20 -6.80 -3.12 32.05
C THR A 20 -7.50 -2.60 33.34
N ILE A 21 -8.08 -1.42 33.25
CA ILE A 21 -8.89 -0.87 34.34
C ILE A 21 -10.18 -1.68 34.40
N PRO A 22 -10.61 -2.15 35.59
CA PRO A 22 -11.87 -2.85 35.74
C PRO A 22 -13.03 -2.02 35.19
N GLN A 23 -13.97 -2.67 34.52
CA GLN A 23 -15.12 -2.01 33.86
C GLN A 23 -15.94 -1.18 34.82
N GLU A 24 -16.03 -1.60 36.09
CA GLU A 24 -16.75 -0.89 37.16
C GLU A 24 -16.07 0.42 37.55
N GLU A 25 -14.76 0.47 37.65
CA GLU A 25 -14.01 1.71 37.90
C GLU A 25 -14.18 2.71 36.75
N VAL A 26 -14.18 2.21 35.52
CA VAL A 26 -14.41 3.05 34.31
C VAL A 26 -15.84 3.64 34.39
N ALA A 27 -16.83 2.88 34.77
CA ALA A 27 -18.22 3.35 34.90
C ALA A 27 -18.38 4.42 36.00
N GLN A 28 -17.76 4.20 37.16
CA GLN A 28 -17.79 5.18 38.27
C GLN A 28 -17.05 6.48 37.90
N GLN A 29 -15.89 6.39 37.27
CA GLN A 29 -15.18 7.59 36.76
C GLN A 29 -15.99 8.34 35.72
N GLN A 30 -16.81 7.63 34.94
CA GLN A 30 -17.68 8.25 33.93
C GLN A 30 -18.84 9.02 34.57
N GLN A 31 -19.47 8.47 35.61
CA GLN A 31 -20.52 9.15 36.34
C GLN A 31 -19.97 10.42 36.99
N GLN A 32 -18.83 10.35 37.68
CA GLN A 32 -18.18 11.52 38.24
C GLN A 32 -17.80 12.59 37.18
N ARG A 33 -17.37 12.18 36.02
CA ARG A 33 -17.06 13.12 34.91
C ARG A 33 -18.32 13.73 34.29
N GLN A 34 -19.44 13.03 34.27
CA GLN A 34 -20.72 13.60 33.83
C GLN A 34 -21.21 14.70 34.76
N GLU A 35 -21.00 14.53 36.07
CA GLU A 35 -21.39 15.53 37.07
C GLU A 35 -20.45 16.76 37.08
N THR A 36 -19.14 16.53 36.89
CA THR A 36 -18.13 17.59 36.98
C THR A 36 -17.81 18.26 35.64
N GLN A 37 -18.12 17.62 34.53
CA GLN A 37 -17.83 18.12 33.16
C GLN A 37 -19.10 18.04 32.29
N PRO A 38 -20.08 18.91 32.48
CA PRO A 38 -21.22 19.00 31.59
C PRO A 38 -20.72 19.28 30.19
N LEU A 39 -21.14 18.52 29.18
CA LEU A 39 -20.67 18.49 27.79
C LEU A 39 -19.55 17.46 27.50
N ASN A 40 -19.25 16.54 28.39
CA ASN A 40 -18.34 15.45 28.11
C ASN A 40 -18.98 14.42 27.17
N ASN A 41 -18.62 14.43 25.92
CA ASN A 41 -19.13 13.49 24.90
C ASN A 41 -18.37 12.14 24.84
N ALA A 42 -17.47 11.88 25.79
CA ALA A 42 -16.67 10.64 25.79
C ALA A 42 -17.52 9.35 25.88
N PRO A 43 -18.67 9.29 26.59
CA PRO A 43 -19.56 8.13 26.55
C PRO A 43 -20.11 7.85 25.15
N VAL A 44 -20.59 8.89 24.47
CA VAL A 44 -21.15 8.80 23.11
C VAL A 44 -20.11 8.28 22.13
N TRP A 45 -18.89 8.78 22.22
CA TRP A 45 -17.80 8.31 21.36
C TRP A 45 -17.39 6.87 21.63
N ARG A 46 -17.59 6.35 22.82
CA ARG A 46 -17.36 4.93 23.12
C ARG A 46 -18.43 4.03 22.52
N GLU A 47 -19.69 4.42 22.59
CA GLU A 47 -20.79 3.71 21.93
C GLU A 47 -20.60 3.69 20.41
N VAL A 48 -20.16 4.81 19.84
CA VAL A 48 -19.81 4.90 18.43
C VAL A 48 -18.65 3.94 18.07
N ARG A 49 -17.62 3.85 18.90
CA ARG A 49 -16.49 2.93 18.67
C ARG A 49 -16.86 1.46 18.83
N SER A 50 -17.76 1.14 19.74
CA SER A 50 -18.25 -0.23 19.93
C SER A 50 -19.20 -0.68 18.80
N GLY A 51 -19.59 0.22 17.90
CA GLY A 51 -20.56 -0.04 16.85
C GLY A 51 -22.01 -0.13 17.34
N GLN A 52 -22.27 0.17 18.62
CA GLN A 52 -23.61 0.18 19.20
C GLN A 52 -24.33 1.52 19.02
N GLY A 53 -23.57 2.62 18.91
CA GLY A 53 -24.12 3.94 18.65
C GLY A 53 -24.40 4.14 17.16
N ILE A 54 -25.66 4.13 16.77
CA ILE A 54 -26.09 4.41 15.40
C ILE A 54 -26.71 5.80 15.38
N THR A 55 -26.15 6.69 14.54
CA THR A 55 -26.79 7.96 14.27
C THR A 55 -27.81 7.84 13.16
N GLN A 56 -29.01 8.41 13.36
CA GLN A 56 -30.04 8.50 12.33
C GLN A 56 -29.95 9.82 11.54
N ILE A 57 -29.01 10.69 11.87
CA ILE A 57 -28.77 11.94 11.16
C ILE A 57 -28.18 11.60 9.80
N ARG A 58 -28.89 11.98 8.73
CA ARG A 58 -28.43 11.80 7.37
C ARG A 58 -27.38 12.85 7.04
N GLY A 59 -26.14 12.42 6.80
CA GLY A 59 -25.04 13.25 6.34
C GLY A 59 -23.96 12.37 5.72
N VAL A 60 -23.24 12.90 4.74
CA VAL A 60 -22.16 12.15 4.04
C VAL A 60 -21.08 11.73 5.04
N GLU A 61 -20.81 12.54 6.04
CA GLU A 61 -19.77 12.32 7.05
C GLU A 61 -20.16 11.31 8.13
N THR A 62 -21.45 11.25 8.51
CA THR A 62 -21.94 10.34 9.55
C THR A 62 -21.89 8.87 9.11
N GLY A 63 -22.12 8.58 7.85
CA GLY A 63 -21.99 7.24 7.28
C GLY A 63 -20.54 6.71 7.29
N VAL A 64 -19.55 7.59 7.24
CA VAL A 64 -18.13 7.22 7.26
C VAL A 64 -17.60 7.01 8.68
N LEU A 65 -18.10 7.77 9.67
CA LEU A 65 -17.60 7.75 11.04
C LEU A 65 -18.14 6.59 11.90
N VAL A 66 -19.26 5.96 11.50
CA VAL A 66 -20.01 4.98 12.32
C VAL A 66 -20.13 3.61 11.63
N GLN A 67 -19.36 3.34 10.59
CA GLN A 67 -19.42 2.03 9.92
C GLN A 67 -18.51 1.02 10.60
N SER A 68 -19.10 -0.04 11.18
CA SER A 68 -18.35 -1.19 11.73
C SER A 68 -17.42 -1.83 10.69
N GLN A 69 -17.86 -1.90 9.44
CA GLN A 69 -17.03 -2.39 8.32
C GLN A 69 -15.84 -1.48 8.00
N GLY A 70 -15.98 -0.17 8.19
CA GLY A 70 -14.89 0.79 8.05
C GLY A 70 -13.79 0.58 9.10
N GLU A 71 -14.15 0.22 10.32
CA GLU A 71 -13.19 -0.12 11.37
C GLU A 71 -12.47 -1.43 11.06
N THR A 72 -13.19 -2.46 10.66
CA THR A 72 -12.58 -3.74 10.21
C THR A 72 -11.61 -3.53 9.05
N TRP A 73 -11.98 -2.69 8.08
CA TRP A 73 -11.08 -2.31 7.00
C TRP A 73 -9.84 -1.57 7.50
N ARG A 74 -10.01 -0.65 8.43
CA ARG A 74 -8.90 0.10 9.04
C ARG A 74 -7.91 -0.82 9.75
N GLU A 75 -8.41 -1.78 10.52
CA GLU A 75 -7.59 -2.76 11.22
C GLU A 75 -6.85 -3.67 10.23
N MET A 76 -7.53 -4.19 9.22
CA MET A 76 -6.93 -5.03 8.20
C MET A 76 -5.89 -4.27 7.38
N ARG A 77 -6.20 -3.04 6.95
CA ARG A 77 -5.29 -2.20 6.18
C ARG A 77 -4.05 -1.81 7.00
N ASN A 78 -4.23 -1.34 8.23
CA ASN A 78 -3.11 -0.86 9.05
C ASN A 78 -2.31 -2.00 9.71
N GLY A 79 -2.86 -3.20 9.80
CA GLY A 79 -2.21 -4.39 10.32
C GLY A 79 -1.63 -5.27 9.20
N PRO A 80 -2.30 -6.38 8.84
CA PRO A 80 -1.75 -7.39 7.94
C PRO A 80 -1.35 -6.84 6.57
N VAL A 81 -2.20 -6.03 5.95
CA VAL A 81 -1.96 -5.51 4.59
C VAL A 81 -0.71 -4.63 4.55
N THR A 82 -0.57 -3.70 5.49
CA THR A 82 0.61 -2.82 5.55
C THR A 82 1.86 -3.60 5.92
N PHE A 83 1.79 -4.52 6.86
CA PHE A 83 2.94 -5.30 7.32
C PHE A 83 3.47 -6.24 6.23
N TYR A 84 2.61 -7.12 5.71
CA TYR A 84 3.03 -8.07 4.66
C TYR A 84 3.33 -7.38 3.33
N GLY A 85 2.57 -6.34 2.99
CA GLY A 85 2.86 -5.49 1.83
C GLY A 85 4.23 -4.82 1.94
N GLY A 86 4.58 -4.29 3.10
CA GLY A 86 5.90 -3.71 3.37
C GLY A 86 7.03 -4.73 3.22
N ILE A 87 6.84 -5.95 3.75
CA ILE A 87 7.81 -7.05 3.57
C ILE A 87 8.01 -7.36 2.09
N LEU A 88 6.92 -7.53 1.33
CA LEU A 88 7.00 -7.84 -0.11
C LEU A 88 7.70 -6.73 -0.89
N MET A 89 7.43 -5.47 -0.55
CA MET A 89 8.06 -4.31 -1.20
C MET A 89 9.57 -4.26 -1.02
N VAL A 90 10.09 -4.80 0.07
CA VAL A 90 11.54 -4.90 0.33
C VAL A 90 12.10 -6.21 -0.23
N ALA A 91 11.42 -7.32 0.02
CA ALA A 91 11.89 -8.64 -0.35
C ALA A 91 12.04 -8.82 -1.87
N VAL A 92 11.06 -8.34 -2.67
CA VAL A 92 11.10 -8.50 -4.13
C VAL A 92 12.30 -7.77 -4.76
N PRO A 93 12.55 -6.47 -4.51
CA PRO A 93 13.76 -5.80 -5.01
C PRO A 93 15.07 -6.45 -4.53
N VAL A 94 15.11 -6.89 -3.27
CA VAL A 94 16.30 -7.58 -2.73
C VAL A 94 16.54 -8.90 -3.47
N LEU A 95 15.50 -9.70 -3.71
CA LEU A 95 15.62 -10.95 -4.46
C LEU A 95 16.08 -10.70 -5.91
N ILE A 96 15.54 -9.67 -6.56
CA ILE A 96 15.98 -9.27 -7.92
C ILE A 96 17.44 -8.84 -7.90
N LEU A 97 17.85 -8.04 -6.91
CA LEU A 97 19.24 -7.61 -6.76
C LEU A 97 20.17 -8.80 -6.54
N VAL A 98 19.82 -9.73 -5.63
CA VAL A 98 20.59 -10.95 -5.38
C VAL A 98 20.72 -11.78 -6.65
N PHE A 99 19.60 -11.99 -7.36
CA PHE A 99 19.62 -12.70 -8.65
C PHE A 99 20.56 -12.03 -9.64
N TYR A 100 20.48 -10.69 -9.78
CA TYR A 100 21.36 -9.92 -10.67
C TYR A 100 22.84 -10.03 -10.28
N LEU A 101 23.15 -9.99 -8.99
CA LEU A 101 24.53 -10.12 -8.50
C LEU A 101 25.10 -11.53 -8.71
N VAL A 102 24.25 -12.57 -8.62
CA VAL A 102 24.66 -13.97 -8.78
C VAL A 102 24.79 -14.34 -10.26
N ARG A 103 23.79 -13.98 -11.08
CA ARG A 103 23.73 -14.39 -12.50
C ARG A 103 24.36 -13.37 -13.43
N GLY A 104 24.51 -12.12 -13.00
CA GLY A 104 24.93 -11.01 -13.85
C GLY A 104 23.85 -10.58 -14.84
N PRO A 105 24.16 -9.58 -15.70
CA PRO A 105 23.22 -9.12 -16.72
C PRO A 105 22.99 -10.20 -17.78
N LEU A 106 21.71 -10.35 -18.19
CA LEU A 106 21.36 -11.21 -19.32
C LEU A 106 21.94 -10.62 -20.59
N LYS A 107 22.90 -11.31 -21.18
CA LYS A 107 23.55 -10.90 -22.42
C LYS A 107 22.85 -11.54 -23.61
N GLN A 108 22.71 -10.79 -24.69
CA GLN A 108 22.25 -11.33 -25.96
C GLN A 108 23.37 -12.22 -26.57
N HIS A 109 23.01 -13.44 -26.95
CA HIS A 109 23.97 -14.40 -27.47
C HIS A 109 24.32 -14.17 -28.95
N GLU A 110 23.39 -13.53 -29.68
CA GLU A 110 23.60 -13.26 -31.11
C GLU A 110 24.06 -11.81 -31.33
N PRO A 111 24.98 -11.59 -32.28
CA PRO A 111 25.43 -10.27 -32.64
C PRO A 111 24.28 -9.43 -33.22
N ASP A 112 24.29 -8.14 -32.92
CA ASP A 112 23.29 -7.21 -33.39
C ASP A 112 23.28 -7.16 -34.94
N THR A 113 22.17 -7.50 -35.56
CA THR A 113 22.03 -7.56 -37.03
C THR A 113 22.00 -6.18 -37.69
N GLY A 114 22.01 -5.10 -36.90
CA GLY A 114 21.93 -3.72 -37.39
C GLY A 114 20.55 -3.32 -37.95
N ARG A 115 19.60 -4.25 -38.07
CA ARG A 115 18.23 -3.97 -38.55
C ARG A 115 17.44 -3.29 -37.49
N LYS A 116 16.96 -2.08 -37.78
CA LYS A 116 16.06 -1.31 -36.87
C LYS A 116 14.64 -1.53 -37.32
N ILE A 117 13.82 -2.06 -36.42
CA ILE A 117 12.39 -2.22 -36.64
C ILE A 117 11.64 -1.24 -35.70
N LEU A 118 10.69 -0.50 -36.26
CA LEU A 118 9.82 0.35 -35.45
C LEU A 118 8.88 -0.53 -34.63
N ARG A 119 9.23 -0.78 -33.36
CA ARG A 119 8.48 -1.65 -32.47
C ARG A 119 7.28 -0.96 -31.84
N PHE A 120 7.42 0.32 -31.50
CA PHE A 120 6.41 1.13 -30.84
C PHE A 120 6.19 2.43 -31.59
N SER A 121 4.93 2.76 -31.85
CA SER A 121 4.53 4.06 -32.42
C SER A 121 4.82 5.21 -31.45
N ALA A 122 4.78 6.44 -31.93
CA ALA A 122 4.88 7.62 -31.05
C ALA A 122 3.76 7.62 -29.98
N TRP A 123 2.55 7.21 -30.38
CA TRP A 123 1.40 7.10 -29.48
C TRP A 123 1.62 6.07 -28.38
N ASP A 124 2.10 4.87 -28.72
CA ASP A 124 2.41 3.83 -27.75
C ASP A 124 3.41 4.34 -26.69
N ARG A 125 4.43 5.10 -27.13
CA ARG A 125 5.42 5.69 -26.23
C ARG A 125 4.82 6.77 -25.30
N VAL A 126 3.97 7.64 -25.84
CA VAL A 126 3.30 8.68 -25.03
C VAL A 126 2.46 8.05 -23.93
N ILE A 127 1.62 7.08 -24.26
CA ILE A 127 0.77 6.39 -23.29
C ILE A 127 1.62 5.65 -22.25
N HIS A 128 2.63 4.92 -22.69
CA HIS A 128 3.52 4.20 -21.79
C HIS A 128 4.21 5.15 -20.78
N TRP A 129 4.82 6.23 -21.25
CA TRP A 129 5.52 7.17 -20.39
C TRP A 129 4.57 7.97 -19.49
N SER A 130 3.38 8.31 -19.96
CA SER A 130 2.34 8.94 -19.14
C SER A 130 1.97 8.05 -17.95
N THR A 131 1.72 6.77 -18.21
CA THR A 131 1.38 5.79 -17.17
C THR A 131 2.58 5.52 -16.26
N ALA A 132 3.78 5.35 -16.80
CA ALA A 132 4.98 5.04 -16.02
C ALA A 132 5.38 6.19 -15.09
N ILE A 133 5.37 7.43 -15.57
CA ILE A 133 5.74 8.60 -14.76
C ILE A 133 4.69 8.85 -13.67
N SER A 134 3.41 8.79 -14.00
CA SER A 134 2.35 8.95 -13.00
C SER A 134 2.38 7.83 -11.96
N TRP A 135 2.63 6.59 -12.36
CA TRP A 135 2.82 5.47 -11.44
C TRP A 135 4.02 5.71 -10.50
N LEU A 136 5.15 6.16 -11.03
CA LEU A 136 6.34 6.44 -10.23
C LEU A 136 6.09 7.52 -9.17
N ILE A 137 5.41 8.60 -9.57
CA ILE A 137 5.02 9.67 -8.63
C ILE A 137 4.09 9.10 -7.55
N LEU A 138 3.09 8.31 -7.93
CA LEU A 138 2.16 7.69 -6.98
C LEU A 138 2.86 6.69 -6.06
N ALA A 139 3.81 5.91 -6.56
CA ALA A 139 4.59 4.99 -5.75
C ALA A 139 5.42 5.72 -4.69
N ILE A 140 6.17 6.76 -5.08
CA ILE A 140 6.98 7.55 -4.15
C ILE A 140 6.10 8.25 -3.13
N THR A 141 5.07 8.95 -3.56
CA THR A 141 4.17 9.68 -2.65
C THR A 141 3.39 8.73 -1.74
N GLY A 142 2.97 7.58 -2.25
CA GLY A 142 2.31 6.52 -1.47
C GLY A 142 3.22 5.95 -0.39
N LEU A 143 4.51 5.72 -0.69
CA LEU A 143 5.50 5.28 0.29
C LEU A 143 5.74 6.31 1.40
N ILE A 144 5.82 7.59 1.03
CA ILE A 144 5.97 8.68 2.01
C ILE A 144 4.75 8.75 2.92
N ILE A 145 3.54 8.64 2.37
CA ILE A 145 2.29 8.69 3.16
C ILE A 145 2.18 7.46 4.09
N LEU A 146 2.56 6.28 3.62
CA LEU A 146 2.35 5.03 4.34
C LEU A 146 3.45 4.78 5.38
N PHE A 147 4.71 4.92 4.99
CA PHE A 147 5.86 4.55 5.80
C PHE A 147 6.68 5.74 6.31
N GLY A 148 6.42 6.96 5.82
CA GLY A 148 7.21 8.14 6.14
C GLY A 148 7.28 8.46 7.64
N LYS A 149 6.22 8.16 8.40
CA LYS A 149 6.20 8.30 9.86
C LYS A 149 7.27 7.44 10.54
N TYR A 150 7.54 6.26 9.99
CA TYR A 150 8.50 5.31 10.58
C TYR A 150 9.93 5.52 10.09
N VAL A 151 10.09 6.00 8.85
CA VAL A 151 11.38 6.11 8.18
C VAL A 151 11.88 7.56 8.13
N LEU A 152 11.04 8.48 7.65
CA LEU A 152 11.46 9.86 7.41
C LEU A 152 11.37 10.75 8.66
N LEU A 153 10.34 10.56 9.48
CA LEU A 153 10.15 11.37 10.68
C LEU A 153 11.33 11.27 11.68
N PRO A 154 11.88 10.08 11.98
CA PRO A 154 13.03 9.97 12.87
C PRO A 154 14.30 10.64 12.32
N VAL A 155 14.45 10.68 10.99
CA VAL A 155 15.65 11.22 10.33
C VAL A 155 15.56 12.72 10.13
N PHE A 156 14.42 13.22 9.64
CA PHE A 156 14.25 14.62 9.21
C PHE A 156 13.46 15.49 10.19
N GLY A 157 12.87 14.91 11.22
CA GLY A 157 12.06 15.62 12.21
C GLY A 157 10.67 16.02 11.69
N TYR A 158 9.87 16.61 12.60
CA TYR A 158 8.44 16.90 12.33
C TYR A 158 8.21 17.92 11.22
N THR A 159 8.99 18.99 11.16
CA THR A 159 8.76 20.07 10.20
C THR A 159 8.95 19.62 8.75
N VAL A 160 10.06 18.95 8.48
CA VAL A 160 10.38 18.44 7.13
C VAL A 160 9.41 17.32 6.76
N PHE A 161 9.15 16.40 7.69
CA PHE A 161 8.20 15.32 7.45
C PHE A 161 6.78 15.84 7.17
N ALA A 162 6.28 16.83 7.92
CA ALA A 162 4.97 17.44 7.69
C ALA A 162 4.86 18.07 6.30
N PHE A 163 5.89 18.78 5.87
CA PHE A 163 5.96 19.35 4.51
C PHE A 163 5.92 18.25 3.44
N LEU A 164 6.76 17.23 3.57
CA LEU A 164 6.81 16.11 2.62
C LEU A 164 5.50 15.32 2.58
N ALA A 165 4.88 15.08 3.73
CA ALA A 165 3.61 14.37 3.81
C ALA A 165 2.47 15.17 3.15
N ASN A 166 2.41 16.49 3.38
CA ASN A 166 1.41 17.36 2.75
C ASN A 166 1.61 17.43 1.23
N LEU A 167 2.84 17.64 0.78
CA LEU A 167 3.19 17.64 -0.65
C LEU A 167 2.82 16.31 -1.30
N SER A 168 3.20 15.20 -0.65
CA SER A 168 2.90 13.85 -1.14
C SER A 168 1.40 13.59 -1.23
N LYS A 169 0.62 13.99 -0.22
CA LYS A 169 -0.83 13.87 -0.24
C LYS A 169 -1.45 14.65 -1.42
N ASN A 170 -1.02 15.89 -1.62
CA ASN A 170 -1.54 16.70 -2.71
C ASN A 170 -1.17 16.11 -4.08
N LEU A 171 0.09 15.75 -4.30
CA LEU A 171 0.51 15.10 -5.55
C LEU A 171 -0.26 13.80 -5.78
N HIS A 172 -0.41 12.96 -4.76
CA HIS A 172 -1.13 11.69 -4.85
C HIS A 172 -2.58 11.89 -5.29
N ASN A 173 -3.26 12.89 -4.72
CA ASN A 173 -4.65 13.21 -5.02
C ASN A 173 -4.84 13.74 -6.46
N PHE A 174 -3.88 14.51 -6.99
CA PHE A 174 -3.97 15.05 -8.35
C PHE A 174 -3.49 14.06 -9.41
N VAL A 175 -2.41 13.35 -9.13
CA VAL A 175 -1.83 12.38 -10.08
C VAL A 175 -2.65 11.10 -10.15
N GLY A 176 -3.37 10.72 -9.08
CA GLY A 176 -4.20 9.53 -9.04
C GLY A 176 -5.25 9.46 -10.16
N PRO A 177 -6.12 10.44 -10.32
CA PRO A 177 -7.07 10.49 -11.43
C PRO A 177 -6.41 10.48 -12.81
N TYR A 178 -5.31 11.21 -12.97
CA TYR A 178 -4.54 11.20 -14.21
C TYR A 178 -3.98 9.80 -14.53
N PHE A 179 -3.45 9.10 -13.52
CA PHE A 179 -2.98 7.73 -13.68
C PHE A 179 -4.10 6.79 -14.12
N ILE A 180 -5.30 6.90 -13.56
CA ILE A 180 -6.45 6.09 -13.96
C ILE A 180 -6.74 6.28 -15.45
N VAL A 181 -6.79 7.53 -15.93
CA VAL A 181 -7.05 7.84 -17.34
C VAL A 181 -5.94 7.27 -18.23
N SER A 182 -4.66 7.48 -17.87
CA SER A 182 -3.53 6.98 -18.66
C SER A 182 -3.44 5.45 -18.66
N ALA A 183 -3.77 4.80 -17.53
CA ALA A 183 -3.81 3.35 -17.42
C ALA A 183 -4.94 2.74 -18.25
N LEU A 184 -6.13 3.36 -18.26
CA LEU A 184 -7.25 2.95 -19.13
C LEU A 184 -6.86 3.10 -20.61
N ALA A 185 -6.25 4.22 -20.99
CA ALA A 185 -5.77 4.42 -22.36
C ALA A 185 -4.72 3.34 -22.74
N MET A 186 -3.85 2.97 -21.81
CA MET A 186 -2.87 1.89 -21.99
C MET A 186 -3.56 0.54 -22.19
N VAL A 187 -4.55 0.20 -21.34
CA VAL A 187 -5.32 -1.04 -21.50
C VAL A 187 -6.01 -1.09 -22.86
N VAL A 188 -6.72 -0.03 -23.26
CA VAL A 188 -7.41 0.04 -24.56
C VAL A 188 -6.42 -0.13 -25.73
N THR A 189 -5.27 0.55 -25.66
CA THR A 189 -4.26 0.50 -26.74
C THR A 189 -3.64 -0.89 -26.88
N TYR A 190 -3.38 -1.58 -25.79
CA TYR A 190 -2.66 -2.85 -25.78
C TYR A 190 -3.56 -4.09 -25.69
N ALA A 191 -4.82 -3.96 -25.25
CA ALA A 191 -5.71 -5.09 -25.02
C ALA A 191 -5.84 -6.01 -26.25
N GLY A 192 -6.07 -5.42 -27.44
CA GLY A 192 -6.24 -6.22 -28.65
C GLY A 192 -5.01 -7.04 -29.05
N ARG A 193 -3.81 -6.58 -28.66
CA ARG A 193 -2.55 -7.27 -28.94
C ARG A 193 -2.16 -8.30 -27.86
N ASN A 194 -2.77 -8.19 -26.68
CA ASN A 194 -2.45 -9.01 -25.50
C ASN A 194 -3.60 -9.91 -25.06
N LEU A 195 -4.63 -10.09 -25.90
CA LEU A 195 -5.69 -11.06 -25.59
C LEU A 195 -5.10 -12.47 -25.54
N PRO A 196 -5.37 -13.22 -24.45
CA PRO A 196 -4.88 -14.57 -24.29
C PRO A 196 -5.30 -15.46 -25.46
N ARG A 197 -4.38 -16.25 -25.97
CA ARG A 197 -4.60 -17.23 -27.06
C ARG A 197 -4.33 -18.64 -26.56
N ALA A 198 -4.76 -19.62 -27.28
CA ALA A 198 -4.60 -21.03 -26.88
C ALA A 198 -3.14 -21.43 -26.60
N TYR A 199 -2.19 -20.83 -27.34
CA TYR A 199 -0.77 -21.11 -27.10
C TYR A 199 -0.24 -20.50 -25.79
N ASP A 200 -0.86 -19.42 -25.27
CA ASP A 200 -0.48 -18.83 -23.97
C ASP A 200 -0.83 -19.79 -22.83
N LEU A 201 -1.95 -20.50 -22.93
CA LEU A 201 -2.31 -21.55 -21.97
C LEU A 201 -1.32 -22.70 -21.99
N GLN A 202 -0.85 -23.10 -23.20
CA GLN A 202 0.18 -24.14 -23.32
C GLN A 202 1.52 -23.67 -22.73
N TRP A 203 1.86 -22.38 -22.92
CA TRP A 203 3.06 -21.78 -22.36
C TRP A 203 2.98 -21.71 -20.82
N LEU A 204 1.84 -21.33 -20.25
CA LEU A 204 1.59 -21.38 -18.81
C LEU A 204 1.68 -22.79 -18.24
N ALA A 205 1.12 -23.78 -18.93
CA ALA A 205 1.21 -25.20 -18.53
C ALA A 205 2.66 -25.71 -18.49
N LYS A 206 3.54 -25.12 -19.30
CA LYS A 206 4.99 -25.37 -19.29
C LYS A 206 5.77 -24.46 -18.34
N LEU A 207 5.10 -23.87 -17.34
CA LEU A 207 5.66 -22.92 -16.37
C LEU A 207 6.44 -21.77 -17.03
N GLY A 208 5.85 -21.18 -18.06
CA GLY A 208 6.47 -20.05 -18.76
C GLY A 208 7.73 -20.41 -19.55
N GLY A 209 7.88 -21.69 -19.92
CA GLY A 209 9.08 -22.15 -20.58
C GLY A 209 10.31 -22.28 -19.67
N PHE A 210 10.12 -22.17 -18.34
CA PHE A 210 11.20 -22.23 -17.36
C PHE A 210 12.11 -23.47 -17.54
N PHE A 211 11.52 -24.63 -17.77
CA PHE A 211 12.27 -25.86 -18.01
C PHE A 211 12.93 -25.91 -19.41
N LEU A 212 12.30 -25.31 -20.40
CA LEU A 212 12.87 -25.28 -21.77
C LEU A 212 14.06 -24.31 -21.85
N SER A 213 14.01 -23.19 -21.15
CA SER A 213 15.11 -22.24 -21.08
C SER A 213 16.35 -22.80 -20.37
N LEU A 214 16.16 -23.76 -19.46
CA LEU A 214 17.26 -24.45 -18.78
C LEU A 214 17.92 -25.56 -19.62
N ILE A 215 17.23 -26.08 -20.64
CA ILE A 215 17.73 -27.16 -21.50
C ILE A 215 18.46 -26.62 -22.74
N HIS A 216 18.15 -25.38 -23.15
CA HIS A 216 18.73 -24.72 -24.32
C HIS A 216 19.75 -23.62 -24.00
N ILE A 217 20.18 -23.51 -22.76
CA ILE A 217 21.37 -22.76 -22.35
C ILE A 217 22.47 -23.76 -22.01
#